data_5a11a0bdc6470aececcba93d417ae1bb
#
_entry.id   5a11a0bdc6470aececcba93d417ae1bb
#
_cell.length_a   1.000
_cell.length_b   1.000
_cell.length_c   1.000
_cell.angle_alpha   90.00
_cell.angle_beta   90.00
_cell.angle_gamma   90.00
#
_symmetry.space_group_name_H-M   'P 1'
#
loop_
_entity.id
_entity.type
_entity.pdbx_description
1 polymer ?
#
loop_
_entity_poly.entity_id
_entity_poly.type
_entity_poly.pdbx_seq_one_letter_code
_entity_poly.pdbx_strand_id
1 'polypeptide(L)'
;CALLTGGVSKILRVRNNISSLLKIYNIDLIPEDEKDYFIDAIGCALTAFEKGPIEMNLNSNLLNNGFIHWEKTPALSEYLGKIKKLQPPQHDIIDKSNRFIAGLDIGSTGSKLVLIDYKTQNIIFEDYVKTNGEPLNAVKRLLYNLIPQTNIVTKIICFAVTGSGRFLIESILKNLFGHEQVYMFNEIIAHTNGALYYDQSVDTIFEIGGQDSKYIRISNGIITDFALNDACSAGTGSFLEELCNRFSDYFNLKNL
;
A
#
# COMPACT_ATOMS: atom_id res chain seq x y z
N CYS A 1 7.03 30.68 -12.46
CA CYS A 1 6.04 30.67 -11.37
C CYS A 1 5.51 29.23 -11.15
N ALA A 2 4.99 28.96 -9.98
CA ALA A 2 4.38 27.68 -9.61
C ALA A 2 2.97 27.94 -9.04
N LEU A 3 2.04 27.04 -9.32
CA LEU A 3 0.70 27.04 -8.73
C LEU A 3 0.59 25.86 -7.76
N LEU A 4 0.07 26.10 -6.58
CA LEU A 4 -0.17 25.08 -5.57
C LEU A 4 -1.67 24.85 -5.42
N THR A 5 -2.14 23.62 -5.66
CA THR A 5 -3.57 23.27 -5.68
C THR A 5 -3.87 22.14 -4.68
N GLY A 6 -5.16 21.86 -4.49
CA GLY A 6 -5.64 20.82 -3.59
C GLY A 6 -5.78 21.25 -2.14
N GLY A 7 -6.50 20.47 -1.33
CA GLY A 7 -6.83 20.83 0.06
C GLY A 7 -5.64 21.14 0.97
N VAL A 8 -4.52 20.41 0.79
CA VAL A 8 -3.29 20.60 1.58
C VAL A 8 -2.62 21.95 1.29
N SER A 9 -2.82 22.50 0.08
CA SER A 9 -2.30 23.80 -0.32
C SER A 9 -2.83 24.98 0.52
N LYS A 10 -3.96 24.78 1.17
CA LYS A 10 -4.61 25.78 2.03
C LYS A 10 -4.04 25.84 3.44
N ILE A 11 -3.19 24.89 3.80
CA ILE A 11 -2.49 24.91 5.09
C ILE A 11 -1.35 25.94 5.02
N LEU A 12 -1.50 27.06 5.72
CA LEU A 12 -0.57 28.20 5.67
C LEU A 12 0.89 27.78 5.89
N ARG A 13 1.16 26.87 6.83
CA ARG A 13 2.52 26.35 7.11
C ARG A 13 3.11 25.61 5.91
N VAL A 14 2.30 24.80 5.22
CA VAL A 14 2.74 24.06 4.03
C VAL A 14 3.06 25.03 2.90
N ARG A 15 2.15 25.97 2.66
CA ARG A 15 2.28 26.99 1.62
C ARG A 15 3.55 27.84 1.84
N ASN A 16 3.79 28.31 3.06
CA ASN A 16 4.96 29.11 3.40
C ASN A 16 6.27 28.32 3.22
N ASN A 17 6.30 27.07 3.63
CA ASN A 17 7.48 26.23 3.47
C ASN A 17 7.80 26.00 1.98
N ILE A 18 6.80 25.69 1.18
CA ILE A 18 6.96 25.49 -0.27
C ILE A 18 7.38 26.80 -0.94
N SER A 19 6.75 27.93 -0.60
CA SER A 19 7.13 29.25 -1.12
C SER A 19 8.60 29.58 -0.82
N SER A 20 9.04 29.31 0.41
CA SER A 20 10.44 29.54 0.82
C SER A 20 11.41 28.66 0.03
N LEU A 21 11.05 27.38 -0.20
CA LEU A 21 11.85 26.46 -1.00
C LEU A 21 11.94 26.91 -2.46
N LEU A 22 10.80 27.28 -3.07
CA LEU A 22 10.76 27.72 -4.47
C LEU A 22 11.56 28.99 -4.72
N LYS A 23 11.62 29.91 -3.76
CA LYS A 23 12.44 31.13 -3.83
C LYS A 23 13.93 30.86 -4.01
N ILE A 24 14.44 29.76 -3.47
CA ILE A 24 15.85 29.35 -3.64
C ILE A 24 16.15 29.11 -5.12
N TYR A 25 15.15 28.70 -5.89
CA TYR A 25 15.25 28.43 -7.33
C TYR A 25 14.73 29.58 -8.20
N ASN A 26 14.48 30.77 -7.63
CA ASN A 26 13.89 31.93 -8.31
C ASN A 26 12.50 31.62 -8.94
N ILE A 27 11.71 30.79 -8.26
CA ILE A 27 10.35 30.45 -8.67
C ILE A 27 9.38 31.13 -7.71
N ASP A 28 8.50 31.96 -8.25
CA ASP A 28 7.44 32.61 -7.49
C ASP A 28 6.19 31.70 -7.40
N LEU A 29 5.64 31.59 -6.21
CA LEU A 29 4.39 30.90 -5.99
C LEU A 29 3.22 31.86 -6.31
N ILE A 30 2.29 31.43 -7.16
CA ILE A 30 1.08 32.19 -7.49
C ILE A 30 0.27 32.40 -6.20
N PRO A 31 -0.25 33.61 -5.95
CA PRO A 31 -1.12 33.90 -4.80
C PRO A 31 -2.33 32.96 -4.75
N GLU A 32 -2.81 32.72 -3.56
CA GLU A 32 -4.01 31.92 -3.34
C GLU A 32 -5.25 32.61 -3.90
N ASP A 33 -6.10 31.83 -4.62
CA ASP A 33 -7.42 32.23 -5.10
C ASP A 33 -8.46 31.22 -4.58
N GLU A 34 -9.67 31.67 -4.32
CA GLU A 34 -10.79 30.78 -3.94
C GLU A 34 -11.10 29.75 -5.03
N LYS A 35 -10.78 30.06 -6.29
CA LYS A 35 -10.96 29.15 -7.42
C LYS A 35 -9.97 28.00 -7.47
N ASP A 36 -8.89 28.04 -6.70
CA ASP A 36 -7.88 26.96 -6.67
C ASP A 36 -8.46 25.60 -6.27
N TYR A 37 -9.59 25.57 -5.56
CA TYR A 37 -10.32 24.35 -5.25
C TYR A 37 -10.94 23.66 -6.46
N PHE A 38 -11.24 24.43 -7.50
CA PHE A 38 -11.98 23.98 -8.68
C PHE A 38 -11.09 23.79 -9.91
N ILE A 39 -9.76 23.88 -9.74
CA ILE A 39 -8.83 23.94 -10.86
C ILE A 39 -8.93 22.72 -11.76
N ASP A 40 -9.08 21.53 -11.17
CA ASP A 40 -9.21 20.27 -11.90
C ASP A 40 -10.53 20.21 -12.69
N ALA A 41 -11.63 20.67 -12.08
CA ALA A 41 -12.93 20.76 -12.73
C ALA A 41 -12.94 21.81 -13.85
N ILE A 42 -12.27 22.96 -13.62
CA ILE A 42 -12.08 24.00 -14.64
C ILE A 42 -11.26 23.46 -15.80
N GLY A 43 -10.14 22.79 -15.51
CA GLY A 43 -9.29 22.18 -16.53
C GLY A 43 -10.02 21.13 -17.36
N CYS A 44 -10.82 20.29 -16.72
CA CYS A 44 -11.68 19.31 -17.38
C CYS A 44 -12.70 19.97 -18.31
N ALA A 45 -13.38 21.02 -17.84
CA ALA A 45 -14.37 21.76 -18.63
C ALA A 45 -13.71 22.47 -19.84
N LEU A 46 -12.54 23.10 -19.66
CA LEU A 46 -11.80 23.74 -20.73
C LEU A 46 -11.33 22.73 -21.79
N THR A 47 -10.83 21.56 -21.35
CA THR A 47 -10.43 20.48 -22.27
C THR A 47 -11.62 19.94 -23.07
N ALA A 48 -12.78 19.82 -22.45
CA ALA A 48 -14.02 19.45 -23.15
C ALA A 48 -14.47 20.52 -24.13
N PHE A 49 -14.34 21.81 -23.76
CA PHE A 49 -14.66 22.94 -24.63
C PHE A 49 -13.79 22.95 -25.91
N GLU A 50 -12.49 22.68 -25.77
CA GLU A 50 -11.57 22.57 -26.92
C GLU A 50 -11.93 21.44 -27.88
N LYS A 51 -12.51 20.34 -27.39
CA LYS A 51 -12.99 19.22 -28.20
C LYS A 51 -14.28 19.51 -28.94
N GLY A 52 -14.93 20.62 -28.64
CA GLY A 52 -16.18 21.07 -29.22
C GLY A 52 -17.42 20.46 -28.54
N PRO A 53 -18.58 21.16 -28.60
CA PRO A 53 -19.80 20.68 -27.97
C PRO A 53 -20.30 19.43 -28.72
N ILE A 54 -20.49 18.35 -27.96
CA ILE A 54 -21.29 17.22 -28.39
C ILE A 54 -22.72 17.53 -27.93
N GLU A 55 -23.68 17.60 -28.85
CA GLU A 55 -25.09 17.66 -28.47
C GLU A 55 -25.41 16.41 -27.61
N MET A 56 -25.54 16.62 -26.31
CA MET A 56 -26.08 15.59 -25.45
C MET A 56 -27.57 15.47 -25.69
N ASN A 57 -27.99 14.51 -26.48
CA ASN A 57 -29.35 14.01 -26.44
C ASN A 57 -29.53 13.36 -25.07
N LEU A 58 -29.96 14.15 -24.10
CA LEU A 58 -30.50 13.64 -22.83
C LEU A 58 -31.78 12.89 -23.15
N ASN A 59 -31.63 11.66 -23.66
CA ASN A 59 -32.75 10.77 -23.73
C ASN A 59 -33.35 10.69 -22.32
N SER A 60 -34.65 10.98 -22.22
CA SER A 60 -35.44 10.91 -21.00
C SER A 60 -35.33 9.57 -20.26
N ASN A 61 -34.74 8.56 -20.88
CA ASN A 61 -34.39 7.27 -20.29
C ASN A 61 -33.27 7.32 -19.25
N LEU A 62 -32.43 8.37 -19.23
CA LEU A 62 -31.45 8.58 -18.14
C LEU A 62 -32.12 9.13 -16.87
N LEU A 63 -33.28 9.77 -16.99
CA LEU A 63 -34.10 10.25 -15.88
C LEU A 63 -35.22 9.26 -15.50
N ASN A 64 -35.54 8.32 -16.35
CA ASN A 64 -36.36 7.18 -15.99
C ASN A 64 -35.48 6.21 -15.19
N ASN A 65 -35.67 6.20 -13.91
CA ASN A 65 -35.21 5.29 -12.89
C ASN A 65 -35.15 3.82 -13.34
N GLY A 66 -34.33 3.52 -14.34
CA GLY A 66 -33.78 2.20 -14.51
C GLY A 66 -32.92 1.96 -13.28
N PHE A 67 -33.51 1.44 -12.21
CA PHE A 67 -32.73 0.83 -11.17
C PHE A 67 -31.78 -0.13 -11.88
N ILE A 68 -30.47 0.20 -11.87
CA ILE A 68 -29.46 -0.75 -12.24
C ILE A 68 -29.72 -1.93 -11.31
N HIS A 69 -30.23 -3.01 -11.85
CA HIS A 69 -30.50 -4.21 -11.09
C HIS A 69 -29.13 -4.83 -10.81
N TRP A 70 -28.51 -4.39 -9.70
CA TRP A 70 -27.32 -5.05 -9.20
C TRP A 70 -27.75 -6.47 -8.83
N GLU A 71 -27.17 -7.48 -9.46
CA GLU A 71 -27.29 -8.84 -8.98
C GLU A 71 -26.84 -8.85 -7.53
N LYS A 72 -27.78 -9.06 -6.62
CA LYS A 72 -27.45 -9.18 -5.20
C LYS A 72 -26.71 -10.49 -5.02
N THR A 73 -25.41 -10.41 -4.79
CA THR A 73 -24.66 -11.56 -4.30
C THR A 73 -25.16 -11.93 -2.91
N PRO A 74 -25.27 -13.23 -2.60
CA PRO A 74 -25.63 -13.69 -1.26
C PRO A 74 -24.71 -13.11 -0.20
N ALA A 75 -25.24 -12.91 1.01
CA ALA A 75 -24.44 -12.40 2.12
C ALA A 75 -23.26 -13.34 2.41
N LEU A 76 -22.10 -12.80 2.76
CA LEU A 76 -20.91 -13.60 3.11
C LEU A 76 -21.19 -14.62 4.22
N SER A 77 -22.12 -14.30 5.14
CA SER A 77 -22.56 -15.21 6.20
C SER A 77 -23.11 -16.55 5.69
N GLU A 78 -23.67 -16.60 4.48
CA GLU A 78 -24.15 -17.84 3.85
C GLU A 78 -23.02 -18.78 3.42
N TYR A 79 -21.82 -18.24 3.31
CA TYR A 79 -20.61 -18.98 2.89
C TYR A 79 -19.68 -19.35 4.04
N LEU A 80 -20.01 -18.99 5.30
CA LEU A 80 -19.17 -19.30 6.47
C LEU A 80 -18.82 -20.78 6.59
N GLY A 81 -19.72 -21.67 6.22
CA GLY A 81 -19.48 -23.12 6.18
C GLY A 81 -18.47 -23.59 5.13
N LYS A 82 -18.14 -22.73 4.15
CA LYS A 82 -17.14 -23.01 3.10
C LYS A 82 -15.74 -22.49 3.47
N ILE A 83 -15.63 -21.69 4.54
CA ILE A 83 -14.38 -21.12 4.98
C ILE A 83 -13.61 -22.15 5.78
N LYS A 84 -12.42 -22.53 5.30
CA LYS A 84 -11.48 -23.36 6.04
C LYS A 84 -10.47 -22.45 6.77
N LYS A 85 -10.55 -22.41 8.09
CA LYS A 85 -9.54 -21.72 8.90
C LYS A 85 -8.30 -22.62 8.96
N LEU A 86 -7.21 -22.13 8.35
CA LEU A 86 -5.93 -22.81 8.42
C LEU A 86 -5.27 -22.55 9.78
N GLN A 87 -4.48 -23.53 10.25
CA GLN A 87 -3.61 -23.32 11.41
C GLN A 87 -2.48 -22.35 11.03
N PRO A 88 -2.02 -21.50 11.96
CA PRO A 88 -0.83 -20.69 11.74
C PRO A 88 0.33 -21.58 11.30
N PRO A 89 1.19 -21.13 10.39
CA PRO A 89 2.37 -21.87 10.01
C PRO A 89 3.25 -22.14 11.23
N GLN A 90 3.74 -23.37 11.37
CA GLN A 90 4.73 -23.70 12.37
C GLN A 90 6.11 -23.44 11.79
N HIS A 91 6.87 -22.59 12.45
CA HIS A 91 8.24 -22.29 12.03
C HIS A 91 9.23 -23.26 12.68
N ASP A 92 10.32 -23.55 11.98
CA ASP A 92 11.40 -24.38 12.48
C ASP A 92 12.05 -23.75 13.71
N ILE A 93 12.63 -24.61 14.58
CA ILE A 93 13.37 -24.14 15.74
C ILE A 93 14.62 -23.40 15.25
N ILE A 94 14.81 -22.19 15.75
CA ILE A 94 15.93 -21.33 15.39
C ILE A 94 17.25 -21.97 15.87
N ASP A 95 18.08 -22.40 14.95
CA ASP A 95 19.46 -22.78 15.27
C ASP A 95 20.28 -21.50 15.53
N LYS A 96 20.87 -21.42 16.70
CA LYS A 96 21.68 -20.28 17.14
C LYS A 96 22.96 -20.06 16.29
N SER A 97 23.34 -21.02 15.46
CA SER A 97 24.47 -20.90 14.54
C SER A 97 24.12 -20.23 13.20
N ASN A 98 22.84 -20.12 12.86
CA ASN A 98 22.39 -19.65 11.56
C ASN A 98 22.53 -18.14 11.40
N ARG A 99 22.64 -17.69 10.13
CA ARG A 99 22.56 -16.28 9.71
C ARG A 99 21.24 -16.03 9.03
N PHE A 100 20.72 -14.83 9.15
CA PHE A 100 19.36 -14.51 8.71
C PHE A 100 19.32 -13.31 7.77
N ILE A 101 18.31 -13.29 6.92
CA ILE A 101 17.91 -12.13 6.12
C ILE A 101 16.56 -11.64 6.67
N ALA A 102 16.46 -10.34 6.93
CA ALA A 102 15.23 -9.71 7.36
C ALA A 102 14.55 -9.02 6.19
N GLY A 103 13.34 -9.45 5.84
CA GLY A 103 12.47 -8.80 4.87
C GLY A 103 11.44 -7.91 5.58
N LEU A 104 11.34 -6.65 5.18
CA LEU A 104 10.42 -5.64 5.72
C LEU A 104 9.52 -5.11 4.62
N ASP A 105 8.21 -5.29 4.77
CA ASP A 105 7.20 -4.61 3.97
C ASP A 105 6.55 -3.52 4.81
N ILE A 106 6.77 -2.26 4.45
CA ILE A 106 6.29 -1.10 5.20
C ILE A 106 5.15 -0.44 4.43
N GLY A 107 3.97 -1.03 4.58
CA GLY A 107 2.76 -0.51 3.96
C GLY A 107 2.14 0.65 4.76
N SER A 108 1.26 1.42 4.11
CA SER A 108 0.53 2.54 4.73
C SER A 108 -0.40 2.09 5.86
N THR A 109 -1.04 0.93 5.71
CA THR A 109 -2.00 0.36 6.66
C THR A 109 -1.34 -0.62 7.62
N GLY A 110 -0.50 -1.51 7.11
CA GLY A 110 0.17 -2.55 7.90
C GLY A 110 1.62 -2.75 7.49
N SER A 111 2.46 -3.06 8.48
CA SER A 111 3.87 -3.37 8.29
C SER A 111 4.15 -4.81 8.71
N LYS A 112 5.04 -5.49 7.99
CA LYS A 112 5.38 -6.89 8.19
C LYS A 112 6.88 -7.07 8.27
N LEU A 113 7.30 -8.06 9.05
CA LEU A 113 8.68 -8.52 9.14
C LEU A 113 8.70 -10.03 8.93
N VAL A 114 9.57 -10.48 8.06
CA VAL A 114 9.88 -11.90 7.87
C VAL A 114 11.36 -12.11 8.08
N LEU A 115 11.72 -13.17 8.79
CA LEU A 115 13.10 -13.61 8.94
C LEU A 115 13.30 -14.92 8.20
N ILE A 116 14.27 -14.97 7.29
CA ILE A 116 14.58 -16.13 6.47
C ILE A 116 15.98 -16.64 6.86
N ASP A 117 16.11 -17.94 7.07
CA ASP A 117 17.41 -18.57 7.22
C ASP A 117 18.21 -18.47 5.91
N TYR A 118 19.45 -17.97 6.00
CA TYR A 118 20.28 -17.71 4.82
C TYR A 118 20.66 -18.99 4.03
N LYS A 119 20.76 -20.13 4.70
CA LYS A 119 21.17 -21.39 4.06
C LYS A 119 19.98 -22.17 3.49
N THR A 120 18.93 -22.30 4.29
CA THR A 120 17.79 -23.17 3.96
C THR A 120 16.70 -22.42 3.21
N GLN A 121 16.71 -21.08 3.26
CA GLN A 121 15.66 -20.20 2.77
C GLN A 121 14.29 -20.40 3.44
N ASN A 122 14.25 -21.14 4.54
CA ASN A 122 13.02 -21.32 5.31
C ASN A 122 12.66 -20.06 6.08
N ILE A 123 11.37 -19.77 6.18
CA ILE A 123 10.84 -18.72 7.05
C ILE A 123 10.94 -19.20 8.50
N ILE A 124 11.63 -18.43 9.32
CA ILE A 124 11.90 -18.75 10.74
C ILE A 124 11.04 -17.90 11.67
N PHE A 125 10.68 -16.72 11.23
CA PHE A 125 9.85 -15.78 12.00
C PHE A 125 9.06 -14.91 11.05
N GLU A 126 7.83 -14.61 11.44
CA GLU A 126 6.99 -13.62 10.78
C GLU A 126 6.18 -12.83 11.81
N ASP A 127 5.99 -11.56 11.54
CA ASP A 127 5.17 -10.69 12.39
C ASP A 127 4.49 -9.60 11.58
N TYR A 128 3.36 -9.15 12.07
CA TYR A 128 2.53 -8.10 11.48
C TYR A 128 2.10 -7.09 12.53
N VAL A 129 2.22 -5.80 12.20
CA VAL A 129 1.68 -4.70 13.02
C VAL A 129 0.96 -3.69 12.16
N LYS A 130 -0.07 -3.05 12.69
CA LYS A 130 -0.69 -1.89 12.02
C LYS A 130 0.30 -0.73 11.98
N THR A 131 0.44 -0.08 10.82
CA THR A 131 1.35 1.06 10.63
C THR A 131 0.81 2.32 11.30
N ASN A 132 -0.52 2.56 11.20
CA ASN A 132 -1.20 3.72 11.80
C ASN A 132 -0.58 5.08 11.42
N GLY A 133 -0.05 5.22 10.20
CA GLY A 133 0.63 6.43 9.76
C GLY A 133 2.03 6.66 10.36
N GLU A 134 2.55 5.71 11.16
CA GLU A 134 3.81 5.81 11.89
C GLU A 134 4.78 4.68 11.51
N PRO A 135 5.36 4.69 10.30
CA PRO A 135 6.17 3.59 9.79
C PRO A 135 7.39 3.27 10.67
N LEU A 136 8.03 4.27 11.25
CA LEU A 136 9.17 4.08 12.15
C LEU A 136 8.76 3.34 13.43
N ASN A 137 7.63 3.71 14.02
CA ASN A 137 7.13 3.04 15.22
C ASN A 137 6.66 1.61 14.92
N ALA A 138 6.12 1.37 13.72
CA ALA A 138 5.78 0.03 13.28
C ALA A 138 7.03 -0.86 13.19
N VAL A 139 8.10 -0.39 12.54
CA VAL A 139 9.37 -1.13 12.46
C VAL A 139 9.99 -1.36 13.84
N LYS A 140 9.97 -0.36 14.72
CA LYS A 140 10.44 -0.55 16.11
C LYS A 140 9.68 -1.66 16.82
N ARG A 141 8.36 -1.73 16.68
CA ARG A 141 7.54 -2.80 17.30
C ARG A 141 7.89 -4.17 16.71
N LEU A 142 8.01 -4.28 15.38
CA LEU A 142 8.40 -5.53 14.72
C LEU A 142 9.77 -6.03 15.20
N LEU A 143 10.76 -5.15 15.26
CA LEU A 143 12.09 -5.50 15.77
C LEU A 143 12.07 -5.83 17.26
N TYR A 144 11.26 -5.11 18.06
CA TYR A 144 11.12 -5.40 19.47
C TYR A 144 10.50 -6.78 19.71
N ASN A 145 9.50 -7.19 18.93
CA ASN A 145 8.89 -8.51 18.98
C ASN A 145 9.87 -9.64 18.60
N LEU A 146 10.91 -9.31 17.83
CA LEU A 146 11.97 -10.25 17.47
C LEU A 146 13.01 -10.45 18.60
N ILE A 147 13.22 -9.47 19.49
CA ILE A 147 14.25 -9.49 20.54
C ILE A 147 14.14 -10.68 21.50
N PRO A 148 12.93 -11.09 21.98
CA PRO A 148 12.80 -12.24 22.88
C PRO A 148 13.32 -13.56 22.32
N GLN A 149 13.45 -13.66 21.01
CA GLN A 149 13.99 -14.81 20.30
C GLN A 149 15.53 -14.93 20.40
N THR A 150 16.13 -14.29 21.38
CA THR A 150 17.54 -14.33 21.81
C THR A 150 18.62 -14.23 20.71
N ASN A 151 19.35 -13.12 20.71
CA ASN A 151 20.55 -12.85 19.89
C ASN A 151 20.36 -12.94 18.35
N ILE A 152 19.13 -13.02 17.85
CA ILE A 152 18.84 -13.12 16.42
C ILE A 152 19.23 -11.84 15.70
N VAL A 153 18.94 -10.68 16.29
CA VAL A 153 19.23 -9.39 15.66
C VAL A 153 20.69 -9.24 15.27
N THR A 154 21.61 -9.73 16.10
CA THR A 154 23.06 -9.69 15.82
C THR A 154 23.50 -10.68 14.71
N LYS A 155 22.61 -11.55 14.25
CA LYS A 155 22.84 -12.53 13.18
C LYS A 155 22.12 -12.19 11.88
N ILE A 156 21.41 -11.09 11.84
CA ILE A 156 20.86 -10.54 10.60
C ILE A 156 22.01 -10.00 9.78
N ILE A 157 22.23 -10.59 8.61
CA ILE A 157 23.33 -10.22 7.71
C ILE A 157 22.92 -9.16 6.70
N CYS A 158 21.61 -9.08 6.38
CA CYS A 158 21.09 -7.99 5.57
C CYS A 158 19.60 -7.75 5.82
N PHE A 159 19.16 -6.57 5.46
CA PHE A 159 17.77 -6.13 5.44
C PHE A 159 17.32 -5.88 4.01
N ALA A 160 16.16 -6.36 3.66
CA ALA A 160 15.47 -6.07 2.41
C ALA A 160 14.18 -5.30 2.73
N VAL A 161 13.99 -4.12 2.13
CA VAL A 161 12.88 -3.21 2.46
C VAL A 161 12.03 -2.94 1.24
N THR A 162 10.72 -3.03 1.39
CA THR A 162 9.71 -2.69 0.38
C THR A 162 8.52 -1.95 1.01
N GLY A 163 7.49 -1.66 0.24
CA GLY A 163 6.31 -0.94 0.70
C GLY A 163 6.41 0.57 0.53
N SER A 164 5.30 1.28 0.79
CA SER A 164 5.21 2.74 0.64
C SER A 164 6.18 3.51 1.56
N GLY A 165 6.48 2.96 2.75
CA GLY A 165 7.43 3.53 3.72
C GLY A 165 8.90 3.17 3.50
N ARG A 166 9.25 2.44 2.43
CA ARG A 166 10.58 1.87 2.20
C ARG A 166 11.73 2.88 2.23
N PHE A 167 11.54 4.07 1.64
CA PHE A 167 12.62 5.08 1.56
C PHE A 167 13.06 5.58 2.93
N LEU A 168 12.09 5.86 3.82
CA LEU A 168 12.39 6.30 5.17
C LEU A 168 13.13 5.21 5.96
N ILE A 169 12.62 3.98 5.90
CA ILE A 169 13.19 2.88 6.67
C ILE A 169 14.53 2.42 6.13
N GLU A 170 14.70 2.38 4.81
CA GLU A 170 16.00 2.12 4.18
C GLU A 170 17.07 3.11 4.69
N SER A 171 16.76 4.41 4.64
CA SER A 171 17.68 5.46 5.10
C SER A 171 18.11 5.26 6.56
N ILE A 172 17.17 4.93 7.44
CA ILE A 172 17.44 4.69 8.85
C ILE A 172 18.29 3.43 9.05
N LEU A 173 17.92 2.33 8.40
CA LEU A 173 18.65 1.07 8.53
C LEU A 173 20.06 1.17 7.96
N LYS A 174 20.27 1.88 6.86
CA LYS A 174 21.62 2.15 6.32
C LYS A 174 22.51 2.90 7.29
N ASN A 175 21.94 3.87 8.01
CA ASN A 175 22.68 4.60 9.04
C ASN A 175 23.03 3.74 10.28
N LEU A 176 22.18 2.73 10.60
CA LEU A 176 22.37 1.88 11.77
C LEU A 176 23.26 0.66 11.49
N PHE A 177 23.13 0.04 10.32
CA PHE A 177 23.73 -1.25 10.00
C PHE A 177 24.76 -1.20 8.86
N GLY A 178 24.82 -0.09 8.12
CA GLY A 178 25.70 0.11 6.98
C GLY A 178 25.00 -0.02 5.62
N HIS A 179 25.53 0.66 4.62
CA HIS A 179 24.96 0.76 3.28
C HIS A 179 24.90 -0.58 2.54
N GLU A 180 25.92 -1.41 2.73
CA GLU A 180 26.09 -2.71 2.06
C GLU A 180 25.09 -3.78 2.57
N GLN A 181 24.45 -3.53 3.71
CA GLN A 181 23.59 -4.50 4.39
C GLN A 181 22.10 -4.22 4.22
N VAL A 182 21.74 -3.16 3.47
CA VAL A 182 20.34 -2.75 3.32
C VAL A 182 20.00 -2.58 1.84
N TYR A 183 19.06 -3.38 1.39
CA TYR A 183 18.55 -3.38 0.02
C TYR A 183 17.11 -2.87 -0.01
N MET A 184 16.77 -2.10 -1.04
CA MET A 184 15.43 -1.63 -1.26
C MET A 184 14.88 -2.21 -2.57
N PHE A 185 13.66 -2.71 -2.53
CA PHE A 185 12.98 -3.29 -3.68
C PHE A 185 11.65 -2.61 -3.96
N ASN A 186 11.27 -2.62 -5.24
CA ASN A 186 9.93 -2.24 -5.67
C ASN A 186 8.91 -3.31 -5.21
N GLU A 187 7.73 -2.89 -4.85
CA GLU A 187 6.64 -3.77 -4.38
C GLU A 187 6.26 -4.84 -5.41
N ILE A 188 6.21 -4.49 -6.70
CA ILE A 188 5.86 -5.43 -7.77
C ILE A 188 6.85 -6.61 -7.80
N ILE A 189 8.15 -6.30 -7.70
CA ILE A 189 9.21 -7.32 -7.65
C ILE A 189 9.10 -8.16 -6.37
N ALA A 190 8.85 -7.52 -5.23
CA ALA A 190 8.71 -8.22 -3.96
C ALA A 190 7.50 -9.17 -3.95
N HIS A 191 6.34 -8.73 -4.44
CA HIS A 191 5.15 -9.58 -4.57
C HIS A 191 5.40 -10.75 -5.52
N THR A 192 6.03 -10.50 -6.66
CA THR A 192 6.34 -11.56 -7.64
C THR A 192 7.23 -12.64 -7.04
N ASN A 193 8.35 -12.25 -6.43
CA ASN A 193 9.27 -13.20 -5.82
C ASN A 193 8.64 -13.95 -4.64
N GLY A 194 7.81 -13.27 -3.84
CA GLY A 194 7.08 -13.89 -2.74
C GLY A 194 6.07 -14.94 -3.24
N ALA A 195 5.32 -14.64 -4.29
CA ALA A 195 4.37 -15.60 -4.87
C ALA A 195 5.09 -16.82 -5.46
N LEU A 196 6.17 -16.60 -6.21
CA LEU A 196 6.98 -17.67 -6.80
C LEU A 196 7.71 -18.52 -5.75
N TYR A 197 7.97 -17.99 -4.56
CA TYR A 197 8.51 -18.78 -3.45
C TYR A 197 7.51 -19.86 -3.00
N TYR A 198 6.21 -19.55 -2.98
CA TYR A 198 5.17 -20.51 -2.59
C TYR A 198 4.81 -21.48 -3.74
N ASP A 199 4.72 -20.97 -4.96
CA ASP A 199 4.37 -21.77 -6.13
C ASP A 199 5.03 -21.18 -7.40
N GLN A 200 5.96 -21.91 -7.96
CA GLN A 200 6.69 -21.55 -9.19
C GLN A 200 5.79 -21.51 -10.45
N SER A 201 4.59 -22.07 -10.37
CA SER A 201 3.63 -22.09 -11.48
C SER A 201 2.71 -20.87 -11.54
N VAL A 202 2.83 -19.93 -10.58
CA VAL A 202 2.04 -18.70 -10.57
C VAL A 202 2.31 -17.89 -11.82
N ASP A 203 1.25 -17.56 -12.55
CA ASP A 203 1.28 -16.70 -13.73
C ASP A 203 0.57 -15.35 -13.53
N THR A 204 -0.25 -15.25 -12.48
CA THR A 204 -1.05 -14.05 -12.21
C THR A 204 -1.16 -13.81 -10.71
N ILE A 205 -0.93 -12.56 -10.31
CA ILE A 205 -1.11 -12.11 -8.93
C ILE A 205 -2.15 -10.99 -8.88
N PHE A 206 -3.14 -11.15 -8.01
CA PHE A 206 -3.99 -10.06 -7.54
C PHE A 206 -3.63 -9.76 -6.10
N GLU A 207 -2.97 -8.61 -5.88
CA GLU A 207 -2.68 -8.10 -4.54
C GLU A 207 -3.74 -7.05 -4.20
N ILE A 208 -4.41 -7.24 -3.07
CA ILE A 208 -5.42 -6.31 -2.56
C ILE A 208 -4.97 -5.86 -1.18
N GLY A 209 -4.28 -4.74 -1.16
CA GLY A 209 -3.75 -4.12 0.05
C GLY A 209 -4.76 -3.26 0.80
N GLY A 210 -4.25 -2.46 1.73
CA GLY A 210 -5.07 -1.51 2.49
C GLY A 210 -5.47 -0.27 1.70
N GLN A 211 -4.60 0.23 0.83
CA GLN A 211 -4.81 1.46 0.05
C GLN A 211 -4.76 1.22 -1.46
N ASP A 212 -3.95 0.27 -1.89
CA ASP A 212 -3.72 -0.04 -3.29
C ASP A 212 -4.15 -1.46 -3.60
N SER A 213 -4.53 -1.71 -4.83
CA SER A 213 -4.66 -3.05 -5.40
C SER A 213 -3.83 -3.14 -6.67
N LYS A 214 -3.23 -4.30 -6.88
CA LYS A 214 -2.30 -4.53 -7.99
C LYS A 214 -2.65 -5.82 -8.70
N TYR A 215 -2.55 -5.77 -10.01
CA TYR A 215 -2.55 -6.92 -10.90
C TYR A 215 -1.14 -7.08 -11.46
N ILE A 216 -0.59 -8.29 -11.42
CA ILE A 216 0.73 -8.58 -11.98
C ILE A 216 0.62 -9.86 -12.80
N ARG A 217 1.10 -9.83 -14.03
CA ARG A 217 1.19 -11.00 -14.91
C ARG A 217 2.62 -11.45 -15.05
N ILE A 218 2.82 -12.75 -14.91
CA ILE A 218 4.14 -13.40 -14.93
C ILE A 218 4.14 -14.44 -16.06
N SER A 219 5.23 -14.52 -16.79
CA SER A 219 5.48 -15.59 -17.74
C SER A 219 6.93 -16.06 -17.61
N ASN A 220 7.12 -17.37 -17.38
CA ASN A 220 8.43 -17.98 -17.16
C ASN A 220 9.25 -17.26 -16.06
N GLY A 221 8.60 -16.87 -14.96
CA GLY A 221 9.24 -16.18 -13.85
C GLY A 221 9.54 -14.69 -14.10
N ILE A 222 9.16 -14.14 -15.24
CA ILE A 222 9.40 -12.74 -15.64
C ILE A 222 8.06 -11.98 -15.64
N ILE A 223 8.06 -10.77 -15.07
CA ILE A 223 6.92 -9.87 -15.09
C ILE A 223 6.72 -9.38 -16.53
N THR A 224 5.55 -9.65 -17.10
CA THR A 224 5.20 -9.25 -18.47
C THR A 224 4.23 -8.09 -18.52
N ASP A 225 3.43 -7.91 -17.47
CA ASP A 225 2.45 -6.83 -17.38
C ASP A 225 2.11 -6.56 -15.91
N PHE A 226 1.69 -5.33 -15.59
CA PHE A 226 1.14 -4.98 -14.29
C PHE A 226 0.23 -3.77 -14.39
N ALA A 227 -0.75 -3.70 -13.52
CA ALA A 227 -1.64 -2.55 -13.34
C ALA A 227 -1.87 -2.27 -11.85
N LEU A 228 -2.16 -1.01 -11.57
CA LEU A 228 -2.56 -0.55 -10.23
C LEU A 228 -3.98 0.02 -10.34
N ASN A 229 -4.71 0.06 -9.23
CA ASN A 229 -5.98 0.74 -9.19
C ASN A 229 -5.82 2.25 -9.47
N ASP A 230 -6.75 2.82 -10.23
CA ASP A 230 -6.72 4.24 -10.61
C ASP A 230 -7.04 5.19 -9.45
N ALA A 231 -7.73 4.72 -8.43
CA ALA A 231 -8.13 5.51 -7.28
C ALA A 231 -7.70 4.83 -5.98
N CYS A 232 -7.03 5.59 -5.11
CA CYS A 232 -6.66 5.12 -3.78
C CYS A 232 -7.89 4.61 -3.02
N SER A 233 -7.73 3.51 -2.30
CA SER A 233 -8.77 2.81 -1.53
C SER A 233 -9.89 2.14 -2.35
N ALA A 234 -9.97 2.33 -3.66
CA ALA A 234 -10.99 1.68 -4.48
C ALA A 234 -10.76 0.16 -4.51
N GLY A 235 -11.74 -0.61 -3.99
CA GLY A 235 -11.66 -2.07 -3.94
C GLY A 235 -10.61 -2.62 -2.97
N THR A 236 -10.21 -1.86 -1.96
CA THR A 236 -9.14 -2.20 -1.01
C THR A 236 -9.68 -2.39 0.41
N GLY A 237 -8.80 -2.79 1.34
CA GLY A 237 -9.15 -2.97 2.75
C GLY A 237 -9.64 -1.70 3.44
N SER A 238 -9.11 -0.52 3.09
CA SER A 238 -9.57 0.76 3.64
C SER A 238 -11.00 1.10 3.27
N PHE A 239 -11.45 0.70 2.08
CA PHE A 239 -12.85 0.85 1.70
C PHE A 239 -13.78 0.03 2.61
N LEU A 240 -13.40 -1.23 2.90
CA LEU A 240 -14.16 -2.06 3.83
C LEU A 240 -14.15 -1.49 5.25
N GLU A 241 -12.99 -1.01 5.72
CA GLU A 241 -12.86 -0.38 7.03
C GLU A 241 -13.71 0.89 7.14
N GLU A 242 -13.75 1.72 6.11
CA GLU A 242 -14.60 2.91 6.06
C GLU A 242 -16.09 2.55 6.10
N LEU A 243 -16.51 1.56 5.31
CA LEU A 243 -17.90 1.07 5.36
C LEU A 243 -18.27 0.55 6.74
N CYS A 244 -17.40 -0.24 7.36
CA CYS A 244 -17.62 -0.74 8.72
C CYS A 244 -17.73 0.38 9.75
N ASN A 245 -16.90 1.43 9.63
CA ASN A 245 -16.97 2.59 10.51
C ASN A 245 -18.27 3.40 10.31
N ARG A 246 -18.72 3.57 9.06
CA ARG A 246 -20.01 4.25 8.76
C ARG A 246 -21.23 3.49 9.28
N PHE A 247 -21.14 2.18 9.30
CA PHE A 247 -22.20 1.27 9.73
C PHE A 247 -21.83 0.53 11.02
N SER A 248 -21.04 1.17 11.89
CA SER A 248 -20.52 0.56 13.12
C SER A 248 -21.61 -0.01 14.02
N ASP A 249 -22.82 0.57 14.00
CA ASP A 249 -23.98 0.10 14.75
C ASP A 249 -24.57 -1.20 14.17
N TYR A 250 -24.25 -1.53 12.92
CA TYR A 250 -24.76 -2.70 12.20
C TYR A 250 -23.70 -3.77 11.93
N PHE A 251 -22.41 -3.37 11.86
CA PHE A 251 -21.29 -4.25 11.51
C PHE A 251 -20.19 -4.16 12.55
N ASN A 252 -19.82 -5.30 13.10
CA ASN A 252 -18.63 -5.41 13.93
C ASN A 252 -17.59 -6.23 13.16
N LEU A 253 -16.51 -5.58 12.73
CA LEU A 253 -15.38 -6.21 11.98
C LEU A 253 -14.79 -7.43 12.71
N LYS A 254 -14.97 -7.54 14.02
CA LYS A 254 -14.52 -8.71 14.79
C LYS A 254 -15.37 -9.95 14.53
N ASN A 255 -16.51 -9.79 13.87
CA ASN A 255 -17.45 -10.86 13.56
C ASN A 255 -17.48 -11.23 12.08
N LEU A 256 -16.64 -10.59 11.24
CA LEU A 256 -16.33 -10.95 9.89
C LEU A 256 -15.01 -11.73 9.85
#